data_954a834028719d61e37ed69fd18299e0
#
_entry.id   954a834028719d61e37ed69fd18299e0
#
_cell.length_a   1.000
_cell.length_b   1.000
_cell.length_c   1.000
_cell.angle_alpha   90.00
_cell.angle_beta   90.00
_cell.angle_gamma   90.00
#
_symmetry.space_group_name_H-M   'P 1'
#
loop_
_entity.id
_entity.type
_entity.pdbx_description
1 polymer ?
#
loop_
_entity_poly.entity_id
_entity_poly.type
_entity_poly.pdbx_seq_one_letter_code
_entity_poly.pdbx_strand_id
1 'polypeptide(L)'
;MNFPLLLETVRSLSLRRHWLALLFAGAACALQGCNGPPAPSPTPNPHPQHFVRLKITVEKGSEVNRIEVASQWVVSDLACAPVIWPAGNTRVKQVNVPERVEKIGDTYIATIVMDRFLRDKCEWTNGGVDAKAFHGNYGVSVIATNSDVINGKTTYHLTCLTRPFVDVGTCASRDEESFYKSEDKNAFNVTVERVP
;
A
#
# COMPACT_ATOMS: atom_id res chain seq x y z
N MET A 1 53.91 -25.09 54.72
CA MET A 1 52.48 -24.78 54.41
C MET A 1 52.45 -24.22 53.00
N ASN A 2 52.01 -25.05 52.04
CA ASN A 2 52.03 -24.73 50.59
C ASN A 2 50.75 -23.94 50.21
N PHE A 3 50.96 -22.75 49.68
CA PHE A 3 49.87 -21.93 49.08
C PHE A 3 50.07 -21.77 47.54
N PRO A 4 49.89 -22.83 46.72
CA PRO A 4 49.82 -22.57 45.29
C PRO A 4 48.44 -22.82 44.66
N LEU A 5 47.40 -23.28 45.41
CA LEU A 5 46.13 -23.75 44.82
C LEU A 5 45.08 -22.67 44.55
N LEU A 6 45.25 -21.45 45.09
CA LEU A 6 44.26 -20.37 44.95
C LEU A 6 44.42 -19.49 43.71
N LEU A 7 45.59 -19.51 43.04
CA LEU A 7 45.85 -18.66 41.87
C LEU A 7 45.28 -19.24 40.56
N GLU A 8 45.18 -20.55 40.45
CA GLU A 8 44.66 -21.20 39.21
C GLU A 8 43.15 -21.09 39.06
N THR A 9 42.44 -21.11 40.18
CA THR A 9 40.96 -20.99 40.20
C THR A 9 40.48 -19.62 39.74
N VAL A 10 41.21 -18.55 40.03
CA VAL A 10 40.83 -17.17 39.65
C VAL A 10 41.06 -16.94 38.16
N ARG A 11 42.08 -17.54 37.55
CA ARG A 11 42.35 -17.44 36.12
C ARG A 11 41.29 -18.16 35.27
N SER A 12 40.79 -19.31 35.71
CA SER A 12 39.76 -20.04 34.95
C SER A 12 38.41 -19.37 34.98
N LEU A 13 38.08 -18.67 36.05
CA LEU A 13 36.83 -17.89 36.21
C LEU A 13 36.80 -16.63 35.28
N SER A 14 37.97 -15.97 35.11
CA SER A 14 38.04 -14.78 34.24
C SER A 14 37.91 -15.15 32.76
N LEU A 15 38.50 -16.26 32.32
CA LEU A 15 38.37 -16.73 30.94
C LEU A 15 36.93 -17.14 30.61
N ARG A 16 36.25 -17.86 31.52
CA ARG A 16 34.83 -18.23 31.31
C ARG A 16 33.90 -17.01 31.21
N ARG A 17 34.18 -15.96 31.97
CA ARG A 17 33.40 -14.70 31.92
C ARG A 17 33.54 -13.98 30.58
N HIS A 18 34.72 -13.96 29.99
CA HIS A 18 34.96 -13.36 28.68
C HIS A 18 34.31 -14.18 27.53
N TRP A 19 34.33 -15.50 27.63
CA TRP A 19 33.66 -16.36 26.64
C TRP A 19 32.12 -16.21 26.69
N LEU A 20 31.54 -16.11 27.86
CA LEU A 20 30.11 -15.86 28.00
C LEU A 20 29.72 -14.46 27.46
N ALA A 21 30.51 -13.43 27.69
CA ALA A 21 30.26 -12.10 27.15
C ALA A 21 30.37 -12.07 25.60
N LEU A 22 31.29 -12.80 25.00
CA LEU A 22 31.41 -12.93 23.55
C LEU A 22 30.24 -13.70 22.93
N LEU A 23 29.74 -14.74 23.59
CA LEU A 23 28.59 -15.49 23.15
C LEU A 23 27.28 -14.65 23.23
N PHE A 24 27.12 -13.83 24.25
CA PHE A 24 25.99 -12.90 24.36
C PHE A 24 26.06 -11.76 23.34
N ALA A 25 27.24 -11.22 23.06
CA ALA A 25 27.42 -10.20 22.05
C ALA A 25 27.15 -10.75 20.63
N GLY A 26 27.60 -12.00 20.35
CA GLY A 26 27.29 -12.67 19.09
C GLY A 26 25.80 -12.99 18.89
N ALA A 27 25.10 -13.39 19.95
CA ALA A 27 23.67 -13.67 19.90
C ALA A 27 22.82 -12.37 19.73
N ALA A 28 23.26 -11.25 20.31
CA ALA A 28 22.59 -9.97 20.15
C ALA A 28 22.67 -9.42 18.71
N CYS A 29 23.79 -9.65 18.01
CA CYS A 29 23.95 -9.30 16.59
C CYS A 29 23.10 -10.20 15.66
N ALA A 30 22.88 -11.46 16.03
CA ALA A 30 22.06 -12.39 15.24
C ALA A 30 20.54 -12.11 15.36
N LEU A 31 20.10 -11.46 16.43
CA LEU A 31 18.70 -11.08 16.65
C LEU A 31 18.31 -9.74 16.00
N GLN A 32 19.26 -8.92 15.65
CA GLN A 32 19.03 -7.77 14.78
C GLN A 32 18.99 -8.30 13.34
N GLY A 33 17.84 -8.89 12.97
CA GLY A 33 17.64 -9.41 11.62
C GLY A 33 18.14 -8.39 10.60
N CYS A 34 18.94 -8.84 9.64
CA CYS A 34 19.49 -8.05 8.55
C CYS A 34 18.36 -7.52 7.64
N ASN A 35 17.44 -6.79 8.20
CA ASN A 35 16.51 -5.99 7.40
C ASN A 35 17.31 -4.83 6.85
N GLY A 36 17.44 -4.77 5.53
CA GLY A 36 18.04 -3.61 4.87
C GLY A 36 17.35 -2.31 5.32
N PRO A 37 18.02 -1.18 5.16
CA PRO A 37 17.41 0.11 5.53
C PRO A 37 16.07 0.27 4.79
N PRO A 38 15.06 0.86 5.45
CA PRO A 38 13.79 1.10 4.79
C PRO A 38 13.99 1.99 3.56
N ALA A 39 13.20 1.79 2.51
CA ALA A 39 13.21 2.66 1.35
C ALA A 39 13.03 4.12 1.79
N PRO A 40 13.79 5.07 1.24
CA PRO A 40 13.63 6.48 1.54
C PRO A 40 12.22 6.94 1.21
N SER A 41 11.78 8.04 1.82
CA SER A 41 10.52 8.68 1.43
C SER A 41 10.67 9.34 0.06
N PRO A 42 9.64 9.32 -0.80
CA PRO A 42 9.71 9.97 -2.10
C PRO A 42 9.88 11.49 -1.94
N THR A 43 10.65 12.09 -2.84
CA THR A 43 10.83 13.55 -2.89
C THR A 43 9.69 14.17 -3.67
N PRO A 44 8.87 15.06 -3.06
CA PRO A 44 7.78 15.72 -3.78
C PRO A 44 8.27 16.52 -4.98
N ASN A 45 7.55 16.48 -6.10
CA ASN A 45 7.76 17.37 -7.23
C ASN A 45 7.14 18.74 -6.90
N PRO A 46 7.92 19.82 -6.84
CA PRO A 46 7.39 21.15 -6.53
C PRO A 46 6.55 21.75 -7.67
N HIS A 47 6.66 21.21 -8.89
CA HIS A 47 6.00 21.73 -10.08
C HIS A 47 5.40 20.60 -10.92
N PRO A 48 4.38 19.88 -10.42
CA PRO A 48 3.74 18.84 -11.18
C PRO A 48 2.99 19.41 -12.39
N GLN A 49 3.12 18.74 -13.54
CA GLN A 49 2.51 19.17 -14.80
C GLN A 49 1.66 18.09 -15.47
N HIS A 50 1.78 16.84 -14.98
CA HIS A 50 1.07 15.71 -15.58
C HIS A 50 -0.11 15.30 -14.71
N PHE A 51 -1.30 15.60 -15.19
CA PHE A 51 -2.55 15.29 -14.52
C PHE A 51 -3.41 14.37 -15.36
N VAL A 52 -4.09 13.45 -14.70
CA VAL A 52 -5.11 12.60 -15.27
C VAL A 52 -6.40 12.84 -14.51
N ARG A 53 -7.51 12.98 -15.24
CA ARG A 53 -8.83 13.11 -14.65
C ARG A 53 -9.60 11.81 -14.84
N LEU A 54 -10.08 11.27 -13.74
CA LEU A 54 -10.95 10.08 -13.74
C LEU A 54 -12.36 10.52 -13.37
N LYS A 55 -13.32 10.12 -14.19
CA LYS A 55 -14.73 10.27 -13.91
C LYS A 55 -15.25 8.96 -13.35
N ILE A 56 -15.81 9.03 -12.15
CA ILE A 56 -16.41 7.92 -11.43
C ILE A 56 -17.91 8.22 -11.34
N THR A 57 -18.71 7.45 -12.06
CA THR A 57 -20.17 7.58 -12.04
C THR A 57 -20.74 6.44 -11.21
N VAL A 58 -21.51 6.79 -10.20
CA VAL A 58 -22.18 5.84 -9.31
C VAL A 58 -23.65 5.77 -9.70
N GLU A 59 -24.22 4.58 -9.69
CA GLU A 59 -25.62 4.36 -10.02
C GLU A 59 -26.54 5.22 -9.16
N LYS A 60 -27.52 5.86 -9.83
CA LYS A 60 -28.51 6.68 -9.17
C LYS A 60 -29.36 5.83 -8.23
N GLY A 61 -29.52 6.30 -7.01
CA GLY A 61 -30.27 5.59 -5.96
C GLY A 61 -29.39 4.65 -5.13
N SER A 62 -28.08 4.53 -5.44
CA SER A 62 -27.12 3.91 -4.53
C SER A 62 -27.05 4.75 -3.25
N GLU A 63 -26.78 4.12 -2.13
CA GLU A 63 -26.58 4.81 -0.86
C GLU A 63 -25.20 5.48 -0.76
N VAL A 64 -24.41 5.46 -1.83
CA VAL A 64 -23.07 6.08 -1.87
C VAL A 64 -23.19 7.60 -1.89
N ASN A 65 -22.66 8.23 -0.87
CA ASN A 65 -22.71 9.68 -0.72
C ASN A 65 -21.35 10.38 -0.84
N ARG A 66 -20.24 9.60 -0.78
CA ARG A 66 -18.88 10.10 -0.87
C ARG A 66 -17.94 9.09 -1.54
N ILE A 67 -17.05 9.61 -2.37
CA ILE A 67 -15.92 8.86 -2.93
C ILE A 67 -14.63 9.53 -2.48
N GLU A 68 -13.70 8.76 -1.95
CA GLU A 68 -12.31 9.17 -1.71
C GLU A 68 -11.42 8.44 -2.70
N VAL A 69 -10.46 9.15 -3.25
CA VAL A 69 -9.51 8.60 -4.21
C VAL A 69 -8.10 8.78 -3.69
N ALA A 70 -7.29 7.75 -3.82
CA ALA A 70 -5.88 7.79 -3.47
C ALA A 70 -5.05 7.15 -4.59
N SER A 71 -3.96 7.81 -4.98
CA SER A 71 -2.95 7.21 -5.84
C SER A 71 -1.96 6.39 -5.02
N GLN A 72 -1.59 5.22 -5.54
CA GLN A 72 -0.60 4.34 -4.94
C GLN A 72 0.74 4.57 -5.61
N TRP A 73 1.76 4.88 -4.82
CA TRP A 73 3.11 5.06 -5.31
C TRP A 73 4.01 3.98 -4.76
N VAL A 74 4.73 3.32 -5.65
CA VAL A 74 5.59 2.19 -5.32
C VAL A 74 7.01 2.44 -5.79
N VAL A 75 7.98 1.88 -5.06
CA VAL A 75 9.38 1.86 -5.46
C VAL A 75 9.54 0.89 -6.62
N SER A 76 10.08 1.34 -7.74
CA SER A 76 10.36 0.49 -8.91
C SER A 76 11.76 -0.12 -8.87
N ASP A 77 12.76 0.57 -8.31
CA ASP A 77 14.08 -0.01 -8.11
C ASP A 77 14.10 -0.92 -6.88
N LEU A 78 14.21 -2.22 -7.11
CA LEU A 78 14.28 -3.24 -6.05
C LEU A 78 15.50 -3.09 -5.14
N ALA A 79 16.56 -2.39 -5.57
CA ALA A 79 17.68 -2.07 -4.70
C ALA A 79 17.30 -1.14 -3.55
N CYS A 80 16.21 -0.40 -3.69
CA CYS A 80 15.62 0.42 -2.63
C CYS A 80 14.61 -0.34 -1.76
N ALA A 81 14.27 -1.57 -2.09
CA ALA A 81 13.31 -2.37 -1.33
C ALA A 81 14.06 -3.21 -0.30
N PRO A 82 13.77 -3.09 1.01
CA PRO A 82 14.42 -3.89 2.03
C PRO A 82 14.09 -5.39 1.85
N VAL A 83 15.09 -6.24 2.03
CA VAL A 83 14.91 -7.69 2.05
C VAL A 83 14.45 -8.10 3.45
N ILE A 84 13.41 -8.89 3.55
CA ILE A 84 12.92 -9.45 4.81
C ILE A 84 13.57 -10.81 5.01
N TRP A 85 14.46 -10.93 5.98
CA TRP A 85 15.04 -12.19 6.40
C TRP A 85 14.15 -12.90 7.44
N PRO A 86 14.07 -14.23 7.45
CA PRO A 86 14.81 -15.21 6.62
C PRO A 86 14.13 -15.57 5.28
N ALA A 87 12.96 -15.01 4.99
CA ALA A 87 12.17 -15.41 3.82
C ALA A 87 12.77 -14.98 2.46
N GLY A 88 13.74 -14.07 2.45
CA GLY A 88 14.36 -13.56 1.23
C GLY A 88 13.44 -12.69 0.37
N ASN A 89 12.24 -12.37 0.85
CA ASN A 89 11.27 -11.56 0.13
C ASN A 89 11.63 -10.08 0.22
N THR A 90 11.49 -9.35 -0.88
CA THR A 90 11.55 -7.89 -0.87
C THR A 90 10.21 -7.31 -0.47
N ARG A 91 10.21 -6.35 0.45
CA ARG A 91 9.02 -5.57 0.79
C ARG A 91 9.08 -4.23 0.06
N VAL A 92 8.35 -4.15 -1.04
CA VAL A 92 8.22 -2.89 -1.77
C VAL A 92 7.51 -1.87 -0.88
N LYS A 93 8.12 -0.71 -0.68
CA LYS A 93 7.47 0.39 0.04
C LYS A 93 6.39 1.00 -0.86
N GLN A 94 5.21 1.17 -0.28
CA GLN A 94 4.09 1.83 -0.91
C GLN A 94 3.70 3.07 -0.11
N VAL A 95 3.35 4.13 -0.82
CA VAL A 95 2.79 5.37 -0.25
C VAL A 95 1.47 5.64 -0.94
N ASN A 96 0.39 5.77 -0.16
CA ASN A 96 -0.92 6.16 -0.66
C ASN A 96 -1.09 7.65 -0.45
N VAL A 97 -1.42 8.37 -1.51
CA VAL A 97 -1.60 9.82 -1.47
C VAL A 97 -3.03 10.17 -1.84
N PRO A 98 -3.78 10.84 -0.94
CA PRO A 98 -5.13 11.32 -1.25
C PRO A 98 -5.11 12.26 -2.46
N GLU A 99 -6.09 12.11 -3.34
CA GLU A 99 -6.29 12.93 -4.52
C GLU A 99 -7.51 13.83 -4.37
N ARG A 100 -7.51 14.93 -5.11
CA ARG A 100 -8.65 15.85 -5.12
C ARG A 100 -9.82 15.23 -5.84
N VAL A 101 -11.00 15.21 -5.20
CA VAL A 101 -12.27 14.72 -5.77
C VAL A 101 -13.31 15.82 -5.71
N GLU A 102 -13.96 16.08 -6.83
CA GLU A 102 -15.08 17.01 -6.96
C GLU A 102 -16.35 16.22 -7.28
N LYS A 103 -17.41 16.45 -6.51
CA LYS A 103 -18.73 15.83 -6.76
C LYS A 103 -19.60 16.73 -7.63
N ILE A 104 -20.13 16.17 -8.71
CA ILE A 104 -21.04 16.86 -9.66
C ILE A 104 -22.24 15.94 -9.89
N GLY A 105 -23.33 16.15 -9.15
CA GLY A 105 -24.49 15.24 -9.14
C GLY A 105 -24.10 13.84 -8.63
N ASP A 106 -24.38 12.82 -9.44
CA ASP A 106 -24.03 11.41 -9.15
C ASP A 106 -22.63 11.02 -9.69
N THR A 107 -21.88 12.01 -10.12
CA THR A 107 -20.54 11.83 -10.71
C THR A 107 -19.47 12.47 -9.82
N TYR A 108 -18.33 11.82 -9.75
CA TYR A 108 -17.13 12.29 -9.03
C TYR A 108 -15.98 12.42 -10.03
N ILE A 109 -15.33 13.57 -10.02
CA ILE A 109 -14.13 13.82 -10.84
C ILE A 109 -12.91 13.81 -9.93
N ALA A 110 -12.06 12.82 -10.07
CA ALA A 110 -10.80 12.75 -9.36
C ALA A 110 -9.67 13.28 -10.26
N THR A 111 -8.84 14.17 -9.70
CA THR A 111 -7.65 14.69 -10.38
C THR A 111 -6.42 14.03 -9.80
N ILE A 112 -5.79 13.16 -10.58
CA ILE A 112 -4.61 12.38 -10.20
C ILE A 112 -3.35 13.08 -10.70
N VAL A 113 -2.38 13.28 -9.82
CA VAL A 113 -1.09 13.88 -10.18
C VAL A 113 -0.10 12.76 -10.55
N MET A 114 0.22 12.62 -11.83
CA MET A 114 1.03 11.49 -12.34
C MET A 114 2.55 11.69 -12.22
N ASP A 115 3.00 12.91 -11.97
CA ASP A 115 4.40 13.29 -11.73
C ASP A 115 4.58 13.90 -10.34
N ARG A 116 3.87 13.37 -9.35
CA ARG A 116 3.84 13.86 -7.96
C ARG A 116 5.20 13.87 -7.29
N PHE A 117 6.04 12.91 -7.63
CA PHE A 117 7.37 12.76 -7.07
C PHE A 117 8.44 12.89 -8.12
N LEU A 118 9.58 13.47 -7.73
CA LEU A 118 10.76 13.51 -8.57
C LEU A 118 11.29 12.09 -8.78
N ARG A 119 11.86 11.84 -9.96
CA ARG A 119 12.61 10.62 -10.21
C ARG A 119 13.90 10.70 -9.41
N ASP A 120 13.95 9.95 -8.34
CA ASP A 120 15.15 9.74 -7.54
C ASP A 120 15.76 8.35 -7.82
N LYS A 121 16.78 8.00 -7.08
CA LYS A 121 17.46 6.70 -7.23
C LYS A 121 16.55 5.48 -7.01
N CYS A 122 15.40 5.66 -6.36
CA CYS A 122 14.45 4.58 -6.07
C CYS A 122 13.32 4.48 -7.10
N GLU A 123 13.27 5.41 -8.05
CA GLU A 123 12.30 5.43 -9.15
C GLU A 123 10.86 5.21 -8.68
N TRP A 124 10.35 6.14 -7.89
CA TRP A 124 8.96 6.11 -7.47
C TRP A 124 8.01 6.25 -8.67
N THR A 125 7.13 5.26 -8.84
CA THR A 125 6.16 5.23 -9.94
C THR A 125 4.74 5.08 -9.38
N ASN A 126 3.77 5.57 -10.14
CA ASN A 126 2.37 5.34 -9.84
C ASN A 126 2.03 3.87 -10.14
N GLY A 127 1.68 3.10 -9.11
CA GLY A 127 1.29 1.70 -9.19
C GLY A 127 -0.21 1.48 -9.42
N GLY A 128 -1.01 2.56 -9.33
CA GLY A 128 -2.45 2.49 -9.51
C GLY A 128 -3.19 3.59 -8.75
N VAL A 129 -4.50 3.54 -8.84
CA VAL A 129 -5.40 4.45 -8.15
C VAL A 129 -6.52 3.63 -7.53
N ASP A 130 -6.76 3.83 -6.24
CA ASP A 130 -7.89 3.27 -5.52
C ASP A 130 -8.94 4.34 -5.27
N ALA A 131 -10.18 4.02 -5.57
CA ALA A 131 -11.32 4.81 -5.16
C ALA A 131 -12.11 4.05 -4.09
N LYS A 132 -12.42 4.71 -2.98
CA LYS A 132 -13.20 4.13 -1.89
C LYS A 132 -14.56 4.80 -1.83
N ALA A 133 -15.60 4.01 -2.01
CA ALA A 133 -16.98 4.46 -1.88
C ALA A 133 -17.46 4.38 -0.43
N PHE A 134 -18.22 5.37 0.01
CA PHE A 134 -18.73 5.49 1.36
C PHE A 134 -20.25 5.72 1.39
N HIS A 135 -20.89 5.10 2.37
CA HIS A 135 -22.21 5.42 2.85
C HIS A 135 -22.07 6.02 4.27
N GLY A 136 -22.30 7.32 4.43
CA GLY A 136 -21.97 8.01 5.67
C GLY A 136 -20.49 7.87 6.03
N ASN A 137 -20.20 7.30 7.20
CA ASN A 137 -18.84 7.05 7.68
C ASN A 137 -18.31 5.64 7.35
N TYR A 138 -19.15 4.79 6.75
CA TYR A 138 -18.79 3.41 6.45
C TYR A 138 -18.23 3.31 5.03
N GLY A 139 -17.03 2.75 4.88
CA GLY A 139 -16.51 2.34 3.58
C GLY A 139 -17.28 1.13 3.07
N VAL A 140 -17.90 1.25 1.89
CA VAL A 140 -18.75 0.18 1.34
C VAL A 140 -18.06 -0.61 0.25
N SER A 141 -17.11 0.00 -0.48
CA SER A 141 -16.36 -0.73 -1.51
C SER A 141 -15.06 -0.03 -1.88
N VAL A 142 -14.12 -0.82 -2.40
CA VAL A 142 -12.87 -0.33 -2.98
C VAL A 142 -12.88 -0.65 -4.48
N ILE A 143 -12.65 0.36 -5.28
CA ILE A 143 -12.56 0.32 -6.73
C ILE A 143 -11.09 0.51 -7.08
N ALA A 144 -10.38 -0.58 -7.37
CA ALA A 144 -9.01 -0.50 -7.84
C ALA A 144 -9.00 -0.21 -9.34
N THR A 145 -8.22 0.76 -9.77
CA THR A 145 -8.02 1.06 -11.19
C THR A 145 -6.62 0.67 -11.61
N ASN A 146 -6.51 0.04 -12.77
CA ASN A 146 -5.21 -0.30 -13.36
C ASN A 146 -4.73 0.79 -14.33
N SER A 147 -3.54 0.56 -14.88
CA SER A 147 -2.91 1.45 -15.86
C SER A 147 -3.73 1.66 -17.13
N ASP A 148 -4.58 0.71 -17.53
CA ASP A 148 -5.35 0.84 -18.77
C ASP A 148 -6.48 1.86 -18.66
N VAL A 149 -7.15 1.93 -17.50
CA VAL A 149 -8.12 3.01 -17.21
C VAL A 149 -7.41 4.35 -17.09
N ILE A 150 -6.30 4.41 -16.37
CA ILE A 150 -5.52 5.64 -16.18
C ILE A 150 -5.01 6.18 -17.52
N ASN A 151 -4.63 5.30 -18.43
CA ASN A 151 -4.16 5.66 -19.77
C ASN A 151 -5.31 5.87 -20.78
N GLY A 152 -6.56 5.69 -20.39
CA GLY A 152 -7.73 5.90 -21.24
C GLY A 152 -7.92 4.83 -22.32
N LYS A 153 -7.33 3.65 -22.14
CA LYS A 153 -7.49 2.52 -23.06
C LYS A 153 -8.78 1.76 -22.86
N THR A 154 -9.35 1.82 -21.67
CA THR A 154 -10.59 1.13 -21.32
C THR A 154 -11.42 1.92 -20.31
N THR A 155 -12.70 1.61 -20.28
CA THR A 155 -13.65 2.08 -19.27
C THR A 155 -14.01 0.88 -18.40
N TYR A 156 -13.97 1.06 -17.09
CA TYR A 156 -14.43 0.02 -16.16
C TYR A 156 -15.91 0.16 -15.89
N HIS A 157 -16.59 -0.96 -16.07
CA HIS A 157 -17.97 -1.17 -15.65
C HIS A 157 -17.97 -2.20 -14.53
N LEU A 158 -18.23 -1.76 -13.31
CA LEU A 158 -18.12 -2.56 -12.11
C LEU A 158 -19.49 -2.69 -11.45
N THR A 159 -19.71 -3.83 -10.81
CA THR A 159 -20.79 -4.02 -9.84
C THR A 159 -20.18 -4.14 -8.45
N CYS A 160 -20.65 -3.31 -7.53
CA CYS A 160 -20.15 -3.23 -6.16
C CYS A 160 -21.25 -3.68 -5.20
N LEU A 161 -20.87 -4.29 -4.08
CA LEU A 161 -21.81 -4.65 -3.01
C LEU A 161 -21.67 -3.71 -1.83
N THR A 162 -22.81 -3.18 -1.36
CA THR A 162 -22.91 -2.50 -0.07
C THR A 162 -23.18 -3.57 1.00
N ARG A 163 -22.18 -3.95 1.77
CA ARG A 163 -22.39 -4.85 2.92
C ARG A 163 -22.28 -4.04 4.21
N PRO A 164 -23.36 -3.87 4.97
CA PRO A 164 -23.42 -2.97 6.11
C PRO A 164 -22.55 -3.36 7.32
N PHE A 165 -21.83 -4.46 7.29
CA PHE A 165 -21.05 -4.93 8.44
C PHE A 165 -19.72 -5.60 8.06
N VAL A 166 -19.26 -5.43 6.83
CA VAL A 166 -17.96 -5.93 6.39
C VAL A 166 -17.13 -4.71 6.01
N ASP A 167 -16.00 -4.52 6.67
CA ASP A 167 -15.13 -3.34 6.52
C ASP A 167 -14.62 -3.07 5.08
N VAL A 168 -14.83 -3.99 4.16
CA VAL A 168 -14.44 -3.85 2.76
C VAL A 168 -15.44 -4.57 1.86
N GLY A 169 -16.29 -3.82 1.17
CA GLY A 169 -16.99 -4.32 0.00
C GLY A 169 -16.01 -4.43 -1.18
N THR A 170 -16.21 -5.39 -2.05
CA THR A 170 -15.44 -5.54 -3.30
C THR A 170 -16.30 -5.18 -4.49
N CYS A 171 -15.70 -4.55 -5.50
CA CYS A 171 -16.31 -4.38 -6.81
C CYS A 171 -15.73 -5.43 -7.76
N ALA A 172 -16.57 -6.01 -8.61
CA ALA A 172 -16.15 -6.94 -9.64
C ALA A 172 -16.49 -6.39 -11.04
N SER A 173 -15.71 -6.78 -12.04
CA SER A 173 -16.05 -6.50 -13.44
C SER A 173 -17.39 -7.14 -13.78
N ARG A 174 -18.19 -6.48 -14.61
CA ARG A 174 -19.46 -7.04 -15.10
C ARG A 174 -19.29 -8.35 -15.86
N ASP A 175 -18.13 -8.56 -16.43
CA ASP A 175 -17.81 -9.80 -17.16
C ASP A 175 -17.57 -11.00 -16.20
N GLU A 176 -17.40 -10.71 -14.90
CA GLU A 176 -17.29 -11.72 -13.83
C GLU A 176 -18.62 -11.92 -13.08
N GLU A 177 -19.74 -11.85 -13.79
CA GLU A 177 -21.13 -11.92 -13.25
C GLU A 177 -21.43 -13.08 -12.30
N SER A 178 -20.56 -14.06 -12.19
CA SER A 178 -20.73 -15.20 -11.26
C SER A 178 -20.64 -14.79 -9.78
N PHE A 179 -20.06 -13.62 -9.45
CA PHE A 179 -19.84 -13.20 -8.08
C PHE A 179 -20.96 -12.32 -7.50
N TYR A 180 -21.64 -11.53 -8.33
CA TYR A 180 -22.66 -10.60 -7.86
C TYR A 180 -23.91 -10.75 -8.73
N LYS A 181 -24.93 -11.42 -8.21
CA LYS A 181 -26.24 -11.43 -8.85
C LYS A 181 -26.76 -9.99 -8.83
N SER A 182 -27.08 -9.46 -9.99
CA SER A 182 -27.67 -8.12 -10.18
C SER A 182 -28.98 -7.91 -9.40
N GLU A 183 -29.51 -8.94 -8.79
CA GLU A 183 -30.72 -8.96 -7.95
C GLU A 183 -30.45 -8.69 -6.46
N ASP A 184 -29.20 -8.57 -6.03
CA ASP A 184 -28.90 -8.22 -4.65
C ASP A 184 -29.29 -6.75 -4.43
N LYS A 185 -30.22 -6.50 -3.50
CA LYS A 185 -30.69 -5.15 -3.14
C LYS A 185 -29.59 -4.21 -2.69
N ASN A 186 -28.43 -4.77 -2.36
CA ASN A 186 -27.25 -4.03 -1.91
C ASN A 186 -26.20 -3.86 -3.02
N ALA A 187 -26.49 -4.29 -4.25
CA ALA A 187 -25.61 -4.11 -5.38
C ALA A 187 -25.85 -2.73 -6.01
N PHE A 188 -24.81 -2.09 -6.46
CA PHE A 188 -24.85 -0.86 -7.26
C PHE A 188 -23.76 -0.88 -8.32
N ASN A 189 -24.03 -0.19 -9.43
CA ASN A 189 -23.10 -0.10 -10.54
C ASN A 189 -22.21 1.13 -10.43
N VAL A 190 -20.94 0.95 -10.83
CA VAL A 190 -19.96 2.04 -10.93
C VAL A 190 -19.30 1.98 -12.30
N THR A 191 -19.12 3.14 -12.90
CA THR A 191 -18.33 3.29 -14.12
C THR A 191 -17.15 4.19 -13.83
N VAL A 192 -15.95 3.75 -14.22
CA VAL A 192 -14.71 4.54 -14.11
C VAL A 192 -14.11 4.71 -15.48
N GLU A 193 -13.93 5.95 -15.89
CA GLU A 193 -13.35 6.32 -17.19
C GLU A 193 -12.40 7.51 -17.08
N ARG A 194 -11.40 7.55 -17.95
CA ARG A 194 -10.58 8.74 -18.10
C ARG A 194 -11.33 9.79 -18.91
N VAL A 195 -11.28 11.03 -18.46
CA VAL A 195 -11.81 12.20 -19.18
C VAL A 195 -10.70 13.18 -19.52
N PRO A 196 -10.89 14.01 -20.56
CA PRO A 196 -9.93 15.02 -20.95
C PRO A 196 -9.54 15.99 -19.84
#